data_142428ffb2cc6d547278c8830411ab15
#
_entry.id   142428ffb2cc6d547278c8830411ab15
#
_cell.length_a   1.000
_cell.length_b   1.000
_cell.length_c   1.000
_cell.angle_alpha   90.00
_cell.angle_beta   90.00
_cell.angle_gamma   90.00
#
_symmetry.space_group_name_H-M   'P 1'
#
loop_
_entity.id
_entity.type
_entity.pdbx_description
1 polymer ?
#
loop_
_entity_poly.entity_id
_entity_poly.type
_entity_poly.pdbx_seq_one_letter_code
_entity_poly.pdbx_strand_id
1 'polypeptide(L)'
;MPITDSEHPSVALTKELISKQSVTPADDGCQPLLAERLSKLGFDCESLPREEVLNLWATRGTHGPTLVFAGHTDVVPPGPREHWDSDPFVPTERGGFLYGRGAADMKASLAAMVVATESFVANHPHHKGRIGYLITADEEGPAIHGTRYVVDTLQRRGESIDWCVVGEPSSTSTLG
;
A
#
# COMPACT_ATOMS: atom_id res chain seq x y z
N MET A 1 -3.84 20.90 29.59
CA MET A 1 -4.46 20.95 28.28
C MET A 1 -4.90 19.55 27.93
N PRO A 2 -6.16 19.29 27.56
CA PRO A 2 -6.54 17.97 27.11
C PRO A 2 -5.81 17.70 25.78
N ILE A 3 -5.11 16.59 25.71
CA ILE A 3 -4.60 16.02 24.46
C ILE A 3 -5.87 15.66 23.68
N THR A 4 -6.20 16.42 22.65
CA THR A 4 -7.20 15.99 21.68
C THR A 4 -6.60 14.76 21.03
N ASP A 5 -7.23 13.62 21.25
CA ASP A 5 -6.88 12.33 20.64
C ASP A 5 -7.17 12.43 19.14
N SER A 6 -6.24 13.08 18.41
CA SER A 6 -6.33 13.13 16.96
C SER A 6 -5.95 11.75 16.45
N GLU A 7 -6.84 11.14 15.69
CA GLU A 7 -6.61 9.86 15.06
C GLU A 7 -5.25 9.83 14.33
N HIS A 8 -4.47 8.78 14.54
CA HIS A 8 -3.16 8.66 13.89
C HIS A 8 -3.33 8.64 12.36
N PRO A 9 -2.54 9.40 11.58
CA PRO A 9 -2.73 9.53 10.12
C PRO A 9 -2.75 8.19 9.37
N SER A 10 -2.02 7.17 9.84
CA SER A 10 -2.06 5.84 9.23
C SER A 10 -3.40 5.13 9.45
N VAL A 11 -4.06 5.35 10.60
CA VAL A 11 -5.39 4.78 10.86
C VAL A 11 -6.41 5.44 9.94
N ALA A 12 -6.36 6.77 9.81
CA ALA A 12 -7.24 7.51 8.89
C ALA A 12 -7.08 7.02 7.44
N LEU A 13 -5.84 6.89 6.95
CA LEU A 13 -5.58 6.38 5.60
C LEU A 13 -6.00 4.91 5.46
N THR A 14 -5.80 4.08 6.48
CA THR A 14 -6.26 2.68 6.45
C THR A 14 -7.78 2.60 6.30
N LYS A 15 -8.53 3.43 7.04
CA LYS A 15 -10.00 3.50 6.91
C LYS A 15 -10.42 3.89 5.50
N GLU A 16 -9.75 4.89 4.93
CA GLU A 16 -10.05 5.34 3.56
C GLU A 16 -9.79 4.21 2.55
N LEU A 17 -8.70 3.46 2.70
CA LEU A 17 -8.40 2.31 1.86
C LEU A 17 -9.41 1.16 2.06
N ILE A 18 -9.82 0.85 3.30
CA ILE A 18 -10.82 -0.18 3.58
C ILE A 18 -12.15 0.13 2.89
N SER A 19 -12.55 1.40 2.85
CA SER A 19 -13.82 1.81 2.22
C SER A 19 -13.88 1.57 0.72
N LYS A 20 -12.74 1.30 0.08
CA LYS A 20 -12.65 0.93 -1.33
C LYS A 20 -12.77 -0.58 -1.47
N GLN A 21 -13.76 -1.00 -2.30
CA GLN A 21 -14.11 -2.41 -2.49
C GLN A 21 -13.18 -3.07 -3.53
N SER A 22 -11.89 -2.99 -3.30
CA SER A 22 -10.85 -3.46 -4.21
C SER A 22 -10.70 -5.00 -4.21
N VAL A 23 -11.81 -5.71 -4.47
CA VAL A 23 -11.78 -7.17 -4.58
C VAL A 23 -11.03 -7.56 -5.84
N THR A 24 -9.99 -8.41 -5.68
CA THR A 24 -9.08 -8.81 -6.76
C THR A 24 -9.81 -9.16 -8.07
N PRO A 25 -9.36 -8.68 -9.23
CA PRO A 25 -8.20 -7.84 -9.52
C PRO A 25 -8.53 -6.32 -9.52
N ALA A 26 -9.67 -5.89 -8.96
CA ALA A 26 -10.07 -4.49 -8.94
C ALA A 26 -9.27 -3.68 -7.92
N ASP A 27 -8.86 -2.47 -8.31
CA ASP A 27 -8.19 -1.51 -7.41
C ASP A 27 -9.16 -0.57 -6.69
N ASP A 28 -10.31 -0.32 -7.28
CA ASP A 28 -11.37 0.58 -6.78
C ASP A 28 -10.87 1.96 -6.31
N GLY A 29 -9.81 2.48 -6.94
CA GLY A 29 -9.25 3.80 -6.65
C GLY A 29 -8.30 3.85 -5.45
N CYS A 30 -7.80 2.72 -4.96
CA CYS A 30 -6.75 2.68 -3.94
C CYS A 30 -5.44 3.28 -4.46
N GLN A 31 -4.96 2.82 -5.63
CA GLN A 31 -3.69 3.30 -6.19
C GLN A 31 -3.74 4.78 -6.59
N PRO A 32 -4.79 5.31 -7.22
CA PRO A 32 -4.93 6.75 -7.43
C PRO A 32 -4.81 7.58 -6.15
N LEU A 33 -5.45 7.14 -5.06
CA LEU A 33 -5.35 7.79 -3.76
C LEU A 33 -3.91 7.81 -3.24
N LEU A 34 -3.22 6.67 -3.30
CA LEU A 34 -1.82 6.57 -2.86
C LEU A 34 -0.89 7.39 -3.76
N ALA A 35 -1.09 7.34 -5.08
CA ALA A 35 -0.33 8.12 -6.04
C ALA A 35 -0.48 9.63 -5.82
N GLU A 36 -1.70 10.12 -5.52
CA GLU A 36 -1.93 11.51 -5.19
C GLU A 36 -1.13 11.94 -3.95
N ARG A 37 -1.11 11.14 -2.91
CA ARG A 37 -0.33 11.43 -1.68
C ARG A 37 1.18 11.44 -1.96
N LEU A 38 1.67 10.44 -2.69
CA LEU A 38 3.09 10.32 -3.06
C LEU A 38 3.53 11.47 -3.97
N SER A 39 2.71 11.85 -4.95
CA SER A 39 3.00 12.97 -5.84
C SER A 39 3.16 14.30 -5.09
N LYS A 40 2.37 14.54 -4.04
CA LYS A 40 2.52 15.73 -3.17
C LYS A 40 3.86 15.77 -2.45
N LEU A 41 4.51 14.61 -2.28
CA LEU A 41 5.86 14.50 -1.72
C LEU A 41 6.95 14.59 -2.79
N GLY A 42 6.61 14.78 -4.05
CA GLY A 42 7.55 14.88 -5.16
C GLY A 42 8.00 13.52 -5.70
N PHE A 43 7.19 12.48 -5.53
CA PHE A 43 7.38 11.21 -6.25
C PHE A 43 6.94 11.37 -7.71
N ASP A 44 7.69 10.77 -8.60
CA ASP A 44 7.27 10.48 -9.97
C ASP A 44 6.45 9.18 -9.93
N CYS A 45 5.16 9.29 -10.26
CA CYS A 45 4.18 8.23 -10.15
C CYS A 45 3.77 7.75 -11.54
N GLU A 46 4.11 6.51 -11.86
CA GLU A 46 3.81 5.86 -13.13
C GLU A 46 2.79 4.74 -12.94
N SER A 47 1.68 4.79 -13.68
CA SER A 47 0.74 3.67 -13.77
C SER A 47 1.26 2.66 -14.82
N LEU A 48 1.37 1.39 -14.43
CA LEU A 48 1.82 0.27 -15.27
C LEU A 48 0.70 -0.78 -15.41
N PRO A 49 -0.41 -0.47 -16.07
CA PRO A 49 -1.52 -1.40 -16.18
C PRO A 49 -1.16 -2.61 -17.06
N ARG A 50 -1.69 -3.76 -16.71
CA ARG A 50 -1.60 -4.99 -17.51
C ARG A 50 -2.92 -5.74 -17.46
N GLU A 51 -3.56 -5.93 -18.62
CA GLU A 51 -4.95 -6.39 -18.72
C GLU A 51 -5.86 -5.52 -17.81
N GLU A 52 -6.69 -6.12 -16.96
CA GLU A 52 -7.52 -5.39 -15.99
C GLU A 52 -6.80 -4.96 -14.70
N VAL A 53 -5.55 -5.37 -14.53
CA VAL A 53 -4.78 -5.11 -13.31
C VAL A 53 -4.11 -3.75 -13.37
N LEU A 54 -4.34 -2.93 -12.35
CA LEU A 54 -3.57 -1.70 -12.13
C LEU A 54 -2.31 -2.00 -11.31
N ASN A 55 -1.23 -1.35 -11.69
CA ASN A 55 0.02 -1.34 -10.93
C ASN A 55 0.55 0.08 -10.86
N LEU A 56 1.12 0.43 -9.74
CA LEU A 56 1.78 1.71 -9.51
C LEU A 56 3.27 1.50 -9.26
N TRP A 57 4.09 2.17 -10.05
CA TRP A 57 5.49 2.40 -9.74
C TRP A 57 5.69 3.87 -9.42
N ALA A 58 6.16 4.17 -8.22
CA ALA A 58 6.42 5.56 -7.83
C ALA A 58 7.82 5.68 -7.25
N THR A 59 8.59 6.71 -7.66
CA THR A 59 9.96 6.89 -7.18
C THR A 59 10.24 8.35 -6.80
N ARG A 60 11.08 8.53 -5.78
CA ARG A 60 11.64 9.81 -5.39
C ARG A 60 13.14 9.69 -5.17
N GLY A 61 13.88 10.67 -5.65
CA GLY A 61 15.36 10.67 -5.66
C GLY A 61 15.91 10.22 -7.01
N THR A 62 17.14 10.62 -7.31
CA THR A 62 17.75 10.42 -8.64
C THR A 62 18.98 9.54 -8.65
N HIS A 63 19.68 9.43 -7.52
CA HIS A 63 20.96 8.75 -7.42
C HIS A 63 21.12 8.01 -6.10
N GLY A 64 21.91 6.94 -6.14
CA GLY A 64 22.24 6.11 -4.98
C GLY A 64 21.35 4.88 -4.87
N PRO A 65 21.49 4.14 -3.76
CA PRO A 65 20.76 2.91 -3.57
C PRO A 65 19.26 3.16 -3.46
N THR A 66 18.46 2.18 -3.89
CA THR A 66 17.00 2.25 -3.96
C THR A 66 16.38 1.32 -2.92
N LEU A 67 15.60 1.91 -2.00
CA LEU A 67 14.72 1.18 -1.09
C LEU A 67 13.31 1.19 -1.67
N VAL A 68 12.71 0.04 -1.83
CA VAL A 68 11.34 -0.12 -2.33
C VAL A 68 10.42 -0.62 -1.22
N PHE A 69 9.26 0.02 -1.08
CA PHE A 69 8.11 -0.52 -0.35
C PHE A 69 7.22 -1.25 -1.35
N ALA A 70 6.96 -2.54 -1.12
CA ALA A 70 6.12 -3.34 -2.00
C ALA A 70 4.89 -3.85 -1.26
N GLY A 71 3.76 -3.92 -1.99
CA GLY A 71 2.51 -4.43 -1.47
C GLY A 71 1.37 -4.38 -2.48
N HIS A 72 0.18 -4.73 -2.01
CA HIS A 72 -1.00 -4.80 -2.86
C HIS A 72 -2.19 -4.02 -2.28
N THR A 73 -3.08 -3.59 -3.17
CA THR A 73 -4.31 -2.88 -2.82
C THR A 73 -5.54 -3.77 -2.92
N ASP A 74 -5.45 -4.83 -3.70
CA ASP A 74 -6.53 -5.79 -3.84
C ASP A 74 -6.72 -6.64 -2.57
N VAL A 75 -7.88 -7.20 -2.45
CA VAL A 75 -8.29 -8.04 -1.31
C VAL A 75 -9.07 -9.25 -1.79
N VAL A 76 -9.01 -10.37 -1.07
CA VAL A 76 -9.88 -11.52 -1.34
C VAL A 76 -11.35 -11.16 -1.14
N PRO A 77 -12.28 -11.85 -1.82
CA PRO A 77 -13.71 -11.69 -1.58
C PRO A 77 -14.05 -11.80 -0.08
N PRO A 78 -14.95 -10.96 0.45
CA PRO A 78 -15.28 -10.95 1.87
C PRO A 78 -15.99 -12.23 2.34
N GLY A 79 -16.53 -13.04 1.43
CA GLY A 79 -17.39 -14.16 1.77
C GLY A 79 -18.81 -13.72 2.17
N PRO A 80 -19.59 -14.61 2.78
CA PRO A 80 -20.95 -14.30 3.20
C PRO A 80 -21.00 -13.18 4.24
N ARG A 81 -21.84 -12.18 4.00
CA ARG A 81 -21.95 -10.99 4.88
C ARG A 81 -22.45 -11.34 6.29
N GLU A 82 -23.20 -12.39 6.45
CA GLU A 82 -23.68 -12.90 7.73
C GLU A 82 -22.57 -13.41 8.65
N HIS A 83 -21.38 -13.63 8.13
CA HIS A 83 -20.20 -13.99 8.91
C HIS A 83 -19.43 -12.77 9.45
N TRP A 84 -19.90 -11.56 9.16
CA TRP A 84 -19.28 -10.32 9.60
C TRP A 84 -20.11 -9.61 10.65
N ASP A 85 -19.50 -9.20 11.77
CA ASP A 85 -20.15 -8.37 12.78
C ASP A 85 -20.39 -6.91 12.33
N SER A 86 -19.67 -6.48 11.26
CA SER A 86 -19.84 -5.19 10.61
C SER A 86 -19.63 -5.34 9.12
N ASP A 87 -20.06 -4.36 8.32
CA ASP A 87 -19.81 -4.40 6.87
C ASP A 87 -18.29 -4.47 6.60
N PRO A 88 -17.82 -5.44 5.77
CA PRO A 88 -16.38 -5.60 5.49
C PRO A 88 -15.71 -4.38 4.86
N PHE A 89 -16.46 -3.51 4.19
CA PHE A 89 -15.93 -2.30 3.55
C PHE A 89 -16.33 -1.00 4.28
N VAL A 90 -16.92 -1.11 5.47
CA VAL A 90 -17.13 0.01 6.38
C VAL A 90 -16.16 -0.11 7.55
N PRO A 91 -15.05 0.68 7.57
CA PRO A 91 -14.03 0.57 8.59
C PRO A 91 -14.63 0.81 9.98
N THR A 92 -14.56 -0.18 10.84
CA THR A 92 -15.25 -0.17 12.15
C THR A 92 -14.23 -0.31 13.28
N GLU A 93 -14.17 0.67 14.17
CA GLU A 93 -13.38 0.57 15.39
C GLU A 93 -14.20 -0.09 16.51
N ARG A 94 -13.62 -1.08 17.16
CA ARG A 94 -14.23 -1.77 18.29
C ARG A 94 -13.15 -2.37 19.20
N GLY A 95 -13.23 -2.05 20.50
CA GLY A 95 -12.32 -2.62 21.50
C GLY A 95 -10.82 -2.32 21.24
N GLY A 96 -10.50 -1.20 20.63
CA GLY A 96 -9.12 -0.82 20.31
C GLY A 96 -8.57 -1.45 19.02
N PHE A 97 -9.41 -2.12 18.22
CA PHE A 97 -9.05 -2.72 16.94
C PHE A 97 -9.84 -2.06 15.80
N LEU A 98 -9.22 -2.00 14.63
CA LEU A 98 -9.86 -1.59 13.38
C LEU A 98 -10.24 -2.84 12.57
N TYR A 99 -11.53 -2.97 12.26
CA TYR A 99 -12.10 -4.08 11.50
C TYR A 99 -12.46 -3.64 10.09
N GLY A 100 -12.19 -4.51 9.13
CA GLY A 100 -12.55 -4.36 7.72
C GLY A 100 -11.77 -5.32 6.84
N ARG A 101 -12.30 -5.64 5.65
CA ARG A 101 -11.60 -6.48 4.67
C ARG A 101 -10.32 -5.78 4.21
N GLY A 102 -9.19 -6.50 4.26
CA GLY A 102 -7.88 -5.96 3.91
C GLY A 102 -7.25 -5.07 5.01
N ALA A 103 -7.85 -4.95 6.21
CA ALA A 103 -7.26 -4.17 7.29
C ALA A 103 -5.86 -4.68 7.65
N ALA A 104 -5.70 -5.97 7.90
CA ALA A 104 -4.41 -6.58 8.23
C ALA A 104 -3.61 -6.95 6.96
N ASP A 105 -4.28 -7.37 5.92
CA ASP A 105 -3.73 -7.85 4.67
C ASP A 105 -4.26 -7.02 3.49
N MET A 106 -3.50 -6.00 2.99
CA MET A 106 -2.37 -5.39 3.70
C MET A 106 -2.49 -3.85 3.73
N LYS A 107 -3.75 -3.32 3.71
CA LYS A 107 -4.05 -1.88 3.60
C LYS A 107 -3.45 -1.06 4.77
N ALA A 108 -3.40 -1.62 6.00
CA ALA A 108 -2.78 -0.93 7.12
C ALA A 108 -1.26 -0.78 6.95
N SER A 109 -0.59 -1.79 6.40
CA SER A 109 0.84 -1.71 6.10
C SER A 109 1.13 -0.68 5.03
N LEU A 110 0.34 -0.63 3.94
CA LEU A 110 0.46 0.42 2.92
C LEU A 110 0.28 1.81 3.51
N ALA A 111 -0.75 1.99 4.34
CA ALA A 111 -1.00 3.27 5.02
C ALA A 111 0.17 3.66 5.93
N ALA A 112 0.71 2.72 6.69
CA ALA A 112 1.85 2.96 7.57
C ALA A 112 3.11 3.35 6.79
N MET A 113 3.41 2.67 5.69
CA MET A 113 4.55 2.98 4.80
C MET A 113 4.43 4.40 4.23
N VAL A 114 3.25 4.77 3.72
CA VAL A 114 3.03 6.10 3.13
C VAL A 114 3.18 7.19 4.19
N VAL A 115 2.53 7.05 5.34
CA VAL A 115 2.61 8.05 6.43
C VAL A 115 4.03 8.16 7.00
N ALA A 116 4.75 7.04 7.13
CA ALA A 116 6.16 7.07 7.52
C ALA A 116 7.02 7.82 6.49
N THR A 117 6.76 7.61 5.20
CA THR A 117 7.45 8.32 4.12
C THR A 117 7.11 9.82 4.12
N GLU A 118 5.85 10.19 4.37
CA GLU A 118 5.45 11.61 4.53
C GLU A 118 6.26 12.28 5.65
N SER A 119 6.33 11.64 6.79
CA SER A 119 7.12 12.13 7.93
C SER A 119 8.62 12.19 7.62
N PHE A 120 9.16 11.15 6.97
CA PHE A 120 10.56 11.11 6.59
C PHE A 120 10.92 12.23 5.62
N VAL A 121 10.17 12.40 4.55
CA VAL A 121 10.42 13.42 3.52
C VAL A 121 10.28 14.84 4.09
N ALA A 122 9.31 15.07 4.99
CA ALA A 122 9.15 16.36 5.66
C ALA A 122 10.39 16.72 6.49
N ASN A 123 11.00 15.74 7.17
CA ASN A 123 12.19 15.97 8.00
C ASN A 123 13.49 15.88 7.20
N HIS A 124 13.51 15.19 6.07
CA HIS A 124 14.68 14.95 5.23
C HIS A 124 14.40 15.23 3.74
N PRO A 125 14.04 16.46 3.36
CA PRO A 125 13.62 16.78 1.98
C PRO A 125 14.73 16.52 0.93
N HIS A 126 16.00 16.54 1.36
CA HIS A 126 17.18 16.30 0.52
C HIS A 126 17.90 14.99 0.87
N HIS A 127 17.14 13.95 1.25
CA HIS A 127 17.72 12.63 1.55
C HIS A 127 18.55 12.11 0.38
N LYS A 128 19.57 11.30 0.70
CA LYS A 128 20.35 10.56 -0.30
C LYS A 128 19.65 9.24 -0.61
N GLY A 129 19.92 8.68 -1.80
CA GLY A 129 19.27 7.46 -2.25
C GLY A 129 17.89 7.70 -2.86
N ARG A 130 17.27 6.61 -3.28
CA ARG A 130 15.93 6.61 -3.89
C ARG A 130 14.96 5.85 -2.98
N ILE A 131 13.74 6.35 -2.91
CA ILE A 131 12.60 5.64 -2.31
C ILE A 131 11.67 5.25 -3.44
N GLY A 132 11.25 3.99 -3.50
CA GLY A 132 10.31 3.47 -4.47
C GLY A 132 9.09 2.85 -3.80
N TYR A 133 7.97 2.84 -4.55
CA TYR A 133 6.77 2.08 -4.23
C TYR A 133 6.43 1.22 -5.43
N LEU A 134 6.24 -0.09 -5.20
CA LEU A 134 5.69 -1.03 -6.13
C LEU A 134 4.39 -1.56 -5.55
N ILE A 135 3.26 -1.13 -6.11
CA ILE A 135 1.93 -1.48 -5.61
C ILE A 135 1.14 -2.13 -6.72
N THR A 136 0.55 -3.29 -6.44
CA THR A 136 -0.27 -4.05 -7.40
C THR A 136 -1.71 -4.21 -6.93
N ALA A 137 -2.61 -4.55 -7.87
CA ALA A 137 -3.97 -5.01 -7.60
C ALA A 137 -4.19 -6.48 -8.04
N ASP A 138 -3.12 -7.29 -8.08
CA ASP A 138 -3.17 -8.72 -8.44
C ASP A 138 -2.15 -9.51 -7.61
N GLU A 139 -2.30 -9.46 -6.28
CA GLU A 139 -1.57 -10.32 -5.36
C GLU A 139 -2.45 -11.48 -4.91
N GLU A 140 -3.68 -11.18 -4.54
CA GLU A 140 -4.70 -12.07 -3.98
C GLU A 140 -5.42 -12.93 -5.05
N GLY A 141 -5.01 -12.79 -6.30
CA GLY A 141 -5.55 -13.50 -7.45
C GLY A 141 -4.51 -14.41 -8.11
N PRO A 142 -4.51 -14.46 -9.46
CA PRO A 142 -3.51 -15.26 -10.20
C PRO A 142 -2.06 -14.77 -10.05
N ALA A 143 -1.83 -13.53 -9.60
CA ALA A 143 -0.52 -12.90 -9.39
C ALA A 143 0.38 -12.89 -10.65
N ILE A 144 -0.22 -12.83 -11.85
CA ILE A 144 0.49 -12.88 -13.14
C ILE A 144 0.77 -11.48 -13.69
N HIS A 145 -0.21 -10.58 -13.53
CA HIS A 145 -0.21 -9.24 -14.12
C HIS A 145 0.20 -8.14 -13.11
N GLY A 146 0.46 -8.55 -11.86
CA GLY A 146 0.87 -7.71 -10.74
C GLY A 146 2.38 -7.53 -10.61
N THR A 147 2.90 -7.78 -9.43
CA THR A 147 4.32 -7.57 -9.05
C THR A 147 5.30 -8.17 -10.04
N ARG A 148 5.05 -9.39 -10.50
CA ARG A 148 5.92 -10.07 -11.49
C ARG A 148 6.07 -9.25 -12.76
N TYR A 149 4.96 -8.78 -13.33
CA TYR A 149 4.97 -7.95 -14.54
C TYR A 149 5.73 -6.65 -14.34
N VAL A 150 5.54 -5.99 -13.18
CA VAL A 150 6.24 -4.74 -12.87
C VAL A 150 7.74 -4.99 -12.74
N VAL A 151 8.16 -6.00 -11.99
CA VAL A 151 9.58 -6.37 -11.82
C VAL A 151 10.24 -6.66 -13.17
N ASP A 152 9.60 -7.47 -14.04
CA ASP A 152 10.11 -7.76 -15.39
C ASP A 152 10.24 -6.47 -16.23
N THR A 153 9.34 -5.53 -16.05
CA THR A 153 9.36 -4.24 -16.76
C THR A 153 10.50 -3.36 -16.26
N LEU A 154 10.69 -3.27 -14.95
CA LEU A 154 11.77 -2.50 -14.33
C LEU A 154 13.15 -3.06 -14.71
N GLN A 155 13.31 -4.38 -14.69
CA GLN A 155 14.55 -5.04 -15.13
C GLN A 155 14.90 -4.71 -16.58
N ARG A 156 13.93 -4.74 -17.50
CA ARG A 156 14.15 -4.35 -18.90
C ARG A 156 14.55 -2.89 -19.07
N ARG A 157 14.17 -2.02 -18.12
CA ARG A 157 14.54 -0.60 -18.08
C ARG A 157 15.90 -0.35 -17.42
N GLY A 158 16.53 -1.38 -16.86
CA GLY A 158 17.77 -1.27 -16.10
C GLY A 158 17.60 -0.63 -14.73
N GLU A 159 16.37 -0.62 -14.18
CA GLU A 159 16.12 -0.19 -12.81
C GLU A 159 16.71 -1.22 -11.84
N SER A 160 17.36 -0.71 -10.78
CA SER A 160 17.90 -1.54 -9.70
C SER A 160 17.17 -1.28 -8.40
N ILE A 161 16.91 -2.35 -7.67
CA ILE A 161 16.33 -2.32 -6.32
C ILE A 161 17.37 -2.94 -5.40
N ASP A 162 17.86 -2.18 -4.42
CA ASP A 162 18.87 -2.65 -3.47
C ASP A 162 18.24 -3.27 -2.23
N TRP A 163 17.10 -2.73 -1.80
CA TRP A 163 16.32 -3.24 -0.67
C TRP A 163 14.83 -3.17 -0.96
N CYS A 164 14.11 -4.18 -0.44
CA CYS A 164 12.65 -4.21 -0.50
C CYS A 164 12.08 -4.50 0.88
N VAL A 165 11.10 -3.69 1.28
CA VAL A 165 10.26 -3.94 2.46
C VAL A 165 8.88 -4.34 1.95
N VAL A 166 8.45 -5.54 2.33
CA VAL A 166 7.13 -6.09 2.05
C VAL A 166 6.32 -6.03 3.32
N GLY A 167 5.13 -5.46 3.27
CA GLY A 167 4.31 -5.20 4.45
C GLY A 167 3.27 -6.27 4.74
N GLU A 168 3.47 -7.49 4.25
CA GLU A 168 2.57 -8.61 4.50
C GLU A 168 2.48 -8.99 5.97
N PRO A 169 1.31 -9.44 6.45
CA PRO A 169 1.17 -9.92 7.81
C PRO A 169 2.03 -11.17 8.03
N SER A 170 2.74 -11.18 9.16
CA SER A 170 3.57 -12.33 9.55
C SER A 170 3.10 -12.90 10.89
N SER A 171 3.56 -14.10 11.22
CA SER A 171 3.30 -14.70 12.54
C SER A 171 3.85 -13.81 13.67
N THR A 172 3.08 -13.68 14.74
CA THR A 172 3.47 -12.92 15.94
C THR A 172 4.20 -13.78 16.97
N SER A 173 4.11 -15.10 16.88
CA SER A 173 4.62 -16.04 17.90
C SER A 173 5.69 -16.99 17.38
N THR A 174 5.76 -17.20 16.09
CA THR A 174 6.73 -18.12 15.46
C THR A 174 7.22 -17.50 14.16
N LEU A 175 8.54 -17.42 14.00
CA LEU A 175 9.15 -16.97 12.74
C LEU A 175 9.02 -18.10 11.70
N GLY A 176 8.53 -17.76 10.50
CA GLY A 176 8.42 -18.72 9.38
C GLY A 176 7.33 -18.39 8.44
#